data_1a8c9712c840dbc9a80324adaccb9a77
#
_entry.id   1a8c9712c840dbc9a80324adaccb9a77
#
_cell.length_a   1.000
_cell.length_b   1.000
_cell.length_c   1.000
_cell.angle_alpha   90.00
_cell.angle_beta   90.00
_cell.angle_gamma   90.00
#
_symmetry.space_group_name_H-M   'P 1'
#
loop_
_entity.id
_entity.type
_entity.pdbx_description
1 polymer ?
#
loop_
_entity_poly.entity_id
_entity_poly.type
_entity_poly.pdbx_seq_one_letter_code
_entity_poly.pdbx_strand_id
1 'polypeptide(L)'
;MEELYREIEIFSKWAETNYPELSENNDNGEWEMGVNSHFYEMCDAAVNVINEYESNKVDEKTIDSLLFVVARDSECEIIVEKLTLHKEWYELLAKKSFGSKYVNAEWQFAKHLGECKECDQNLIFSFIESDYEYTSRMALNTMADLKPDCAEEYAIRFWNRGKYPEGSYEDEYQKIMALNVLAKIKSKKLNEYLDKARNLKYKWLIENAEKIVQSIE
;
A
#
# COMPACT_ATOMS: atom_id res chain seq x y z
N MET A 1 6.48 -20.23 14.90
CA MET A 1 7.33 -19.01 15.09
C MET A 1 8.81 -19.28 14.80
N GLU A 2 9.45 -20.29 15.39
CA GLU A 2 10.86 -20.62 15.10
C GLU A 2 11.13 -20.86 13.60
N GLU A 3 10.20 -21.49 12.91
CA GLU A 3 10.29 -21.69 11.46
C GLU A 3 10.27 -20.37 10.70
N LEU A 4 9.36 -19.45 11.02
CA LEU A 4 9.32 -18.10 10.42
C LEU A 4 10.66 -17.38 10.57
N TYR A 5 11.26 -17.38 11.77
CA TYR A 5 12.55 -16.72 11.99
C TYR A 5 13.68 -17.36 11.19
N ARG A 6 13.67 -18.68 11.09
CA ARG A 6 14.66 -19.43 10.31
C ARG A 6 14.55 -19.10 8.80
N GLU A 7 13.34 -19.14 8.26
CA GLU A 7 13.15 -18.87 6.83
C GLU A 7 13.46 -17.40 6.48
N ILE A 8 13.15 -16.44 7.35
CA ILE A 8 13.58 -15.05 7.18
C ILE A 8 15.11 -14.94 7.17
N GLU A 9 15.81 -15.65 8.07
CA GLU A 9 17.27 -15.63 8.10
C GLU A 9 17.89 -16.24 6.83
N ILE A 10 17.33 -17.36 6.34
CA ILE A 10 17.77 -18.01 5.10
C ILE A 10 17.55 -17.08 3.92
N PHE A 11 16.34 -16.49 3.79
CA PHE A 11 16.01 -15.55 2.76
C PHE A 11 16.91 -14.32 2.79
N SER A 12 17.13 -13.72 3.95
CA SER A 12 17.99 -12.54 4.10
C SER A 12 19.43 -12.82 3.68
N LYS A 13 20.01 -13.95 4.08
CA LYS A 13 21.37 -14.37 3.65
C LYS A 13 21.45 -14.59 2.14
N TRP A 14 20.42 -15.19 1.56
CA TRP A 14 20.33 -15.35 0.12
C TRP A 14 20.30 -14.00 -0.58
N ALA A 15 19.48 -13.08 -0.10
CA ALA A 15 19.34 -11.74 -0.66
C ALA A 15 20.64 -10.92 -0.54
N GLU A 16 21.30 -10.92 0.61
CA GLU A 16 22.62 -10.29 0.82
C GLU A 16 23.70 -10.83 -0.15
N THR A 17 23.62 -12.12 -0.46
CA THR A 17 24.59 -12.76 -1.38
C THR A 17 24.34 -12.40 -2.81
N ASN A 18 23.07 -12.34 -3.24
CA ASN A 18 22.71 -12.16 -4.64
C ASN A 18 22.47 -10.68 -5.02
N TYR A 19 22.13 -9.84 -4.03
CA TYR A 19 21.82 -8.42 -4.20
C TYR A 19 22.49 -7.55 -3.12
N PRO A 20 23.84 -7.58 -3.01
CA PRO A 20 24.55 -6.88 -1.92
C PRO A 20 24.32 -5.37 -1.93
N GLU A 21 24.09 -4.77 -3.11
CA GLU A 21 23.83 -3.33 -3.24
C GLU A 21 22.46 -2.91 -2.68
N LEU A 22 21.50 -3.85 -2.61
CA LEU A 22 20.16 -3.61 -2.10
C LEU A 22 20.07 -3.89 -0.60
N SER A 23 20.92 -4.78 -0.05
CA SER A 23 20.89 -5.17 1.36
C SER A 23 21.29 -4.03 2.30
N GLU A 24 22.22 -3.16 1.91
CA GLU A 24 22.74 -2.08 2.76
C GLU A 24 21.76 -0.91 2.92
N ASN A 25 20.83 -0.73 1.97
CA ASN A 25 19.98 0.47 1.93
C ASN A 25 18.48 0.16 2.04
N ASN A 26 18.05 -1.08 2.27
CA ASN A 26 16.71 -1.40 1.86
C ASN A 26 15.94 -2.34 2.79
N ASP A 27 15.60 -1.85 3.97
CA ASP A 27 14.54 -2.47 4.77
C ASP A 27 13.20 -2.54 4.02
N ASN A 28 13.06 -1.74 2.95
CA ASN A 28 11.85 -1.59 2.12
C ASN A 28 12.01 -2.07 0.68
N GLY A 29 13.18 -2.59 0.28
CA GLY A 29 13.48 -2.90 -1.12
C GLY A 29 12.62 -3.99 -1.69
N GLU A 30 12.12 -3.69 -2.85
CA GLU A 30 11.72 -4.68 -3.83
C GLU A 30 13.00 -5.38 -4.29
N TRP A 31 13.21 -6.58 -3.79
CA TRP A 31 14.19 -7.44 -4.43
C TRP A 31 13.46 -8.15 -5.56
N GLU A 32 13.82 -7.87 -6.80
CA GLU A 32 13.36 -8.66 -7.94
C GLU A 32 13.75 -10.12 -7.72
N MET A 33 12.85 -10.80 -7.08
CA MET A 33 13.01 -12.19 -6.73
C MET A 33 12.45 -13.01 -7.89
N GLY A 34 13.25 -13.29 -8.85
CA GLY A 34 12.90 -14.35 -9.79
C GLY A 34 12.39 -15.59 -9.03
N VAL A 35 12.06 -16.66 -9.69
CA VAL A 35 11.56 -17.90 -9.05
C VAL A 35 12.57 -18.35 -7.99
N ASN A 36 12.30 -17.99 -6.73
CA ASN A 36 13.15 -18.29 -5.57
C ASN A 36 12.35 -19.07 -4.52
N SER A 37 12.77 -20.29 -4.24
CA SER A 37 12.12 -21.15 -3.24
C SER A 37 12.13 -20.53 -1.84
N HIS A 38 13.22 -19.84 -1.45
CA HIS A 38 13.35 -19.24 -0.11
C HIS A 38 12.30 -18.14 0.16
N PHE A 39 11.88 -17.42 -0.87
CA PHE A 39 10.79 -16.47 -0.73
C PHE A 39 9.47 -17.18 -0.40
N TYR A 40 9.14 -18.22 -1.15
CA TYR A 40 7.89 -18.98 -0.92
C TYR A 40 7.91 -19.72 0.41
N GLU A 41 9.04 -20.29 0.81
CA GLU A 41 9.21 -20.95 2.11
C GLU A 41 9.01 -19.96 3.26
N MET A 42 9.53 -18.73 3.13
CA MET A 42 9.30 -17.65 4.09
C MET A 42 7.82 -17.22 4.15
N CYS A 43 7.17 -17.07 2.99
CA CYS A 43 5.75 -16.74 2.92
C CYS A 43 4.87 -17.85 3.53
N ASP A 44 5.16 -19.11 3.25
CA ASP A 44 4.45 -20.26 3.82
C ASP A 44 4.60 -20.29 5.33
N ALA A 45 5.79 -20.03 5.86
CA ALA A 45 6.03 -19.96 7.30
C ALA A 45 5.24 -18.80 7.95
N ALA A 46 5.11 -17.66 7.28
CA ALA A 46 4.28 -16.55 7.75
C ALA A 46 2.79 -16.92 7.77
N VAL A 47 2.28 -17.57 6.72
CA VAL A 47 0.91 -18.05 6.65
C VAL A 47 0.63 -19.08 7.75
N ASN A 48 1.56 -19.98 8.06
CA ASN A 48 1.43 -20.92 9.17
C ASN A 48 1.28 -20.20 10.51
N VAL A 49 2.07 -19.17 10.77
CA VAL A 49 1.93 -18.36 11.99
C VAL A 49 0.55 -17.70 12.07
N ILE A 50 0.06 -17.12 10.98
CA ILE A 50 -1.26 -16.46 10.93
C ILE A 50 -2.38 -17.48 11.21
N ASN A 51 -2.26 -18.70 10.72
CA ASN A 51 -3.26 -19.75 10.88
C ASN A 51 -3.24 -20.41 12.27
N GLU A 52 -2.06 -20.58 12.87
CA GLU A 52 -1.89 -21.39 14.08
C GLU A 52 -1.92 -20.59 15.38
N TYR A 53 -1.64 -19.28 15.31
CA TYR A 53 -1.51 -18.44 16.51
C TYR A 53 -2.55 -17.32 16.55
N GLU A 54 -3.00 -17.00 17.75
CA GLU A 54 -3.83 -15.81 17.98
C GLU A 54 -2.95 -14.55 17.98
N SER A 55 -3.36 -13.50 17.29
CA SER A 55 -2.59 -12.27 17.12
C SER A 55 -2.20 -11.58 18.44
N ASN A 56 -3.02 -11.74 19.49
CA ASN A 56 -2.79 -11.13 20.82
C ASN A 56 -1.84 -11.96 21.71
N LYS A 57 -1.35 -13.10 21.22
CA LYS A 57 -0.46 -14.01 21.98
C LYS A 57 0.97 -14.06 21.44
N VAL A 58 1.27 -13.25 20.44
CA VAL A 58 2.61 -13.18 19.85
C VAL A 58 3.39 -11.99 20.39
N ASP A 59 4.71 -12.09 20.32
CA ASP A 59 5.62 -11.02 20.74
C ASP A 59 5.89 -9.99 19.61
N GLU A 60 6.54 -8.89 19.98
CA GLU A 60 6.89 -7.83 19.03
C GLU A 60 7.86 -8.33 17.95
N LYS A 61 8.71 -9.32 18.25
CA LYS A 61 9.61 -9.93 17.26
C LYS A 61 8.83 -10.63 16.16
N THR A 62 7.77 -11.37 16.52
CA THR A 62 6.90 -12.03 15.56
C THR A 62 6.17 -11.00 14.69
N ILE A 63 5.66 -9.91 15.29
CA ILE A 63 5.00 -8.83 14.58
C ILE A 63 5.95 -8.17 13.57
N ASP A 64 7.17 -7.80 13.99
CA ASP A 64 8.21 -7.23 13.12
C ASP A 64 8.56 -8.19 11.97
N SER A 65 8.69 -9.49 12.27
CA SER A 65 8.94 -10.53 11.28
C SER A 65 7.83 -10.64 10.24
N LEU A 66 6.57 -10.59 10.66
CA LEU A 66 5.43 -10.64 9.74
C LEU A 66 5.36 -9.37 8.87
N LEU A 67 5.62 -8.18 9.44
CA LEU A 67 5.71 -6.94 8.66
C LEU A 67 6.86 -6.99 7.64
N PHE A 68 8.00 -7.58 8.00
CA PHE A 68 9.09 -7.83 7.06
C PHE A 68 8.61 -8.68 5.88
N VAL A 69 7.93 -9.81 6.14
CA VAL A 69 7.45 -10.70 5.06
C VAL A 69 6.45 -9.97 4.17
N VAL A 70 5.45 -9.28 4.75
CA VAL A 70 4.49 -8.48 3.97
C VAL A 70 5.22 -7.46 3.09
N ALA A 71 6.23 -6.77 3.62
CA ALA A 71 6.97 -5.77 2.83
C ALA A 71 7.75 -6.38 1.67
N ARG A 72 8.23 -7.62 1.80
CA ARG A 72 8.94 -8.34 0.72
C ARG A 72 8.01 -8.95 -0.31
N ASP A 73 6.75 -9.17 0.04
CA ASP A 73 5.70 -9.70 -0.84
C ASP A 73 4.96 -8.58 -1.61
N SER A 74 5.64 -7.48 -1.91
CA SER A 74 5.02 -6.27 -2.49
C SER A 74 4.54 -6.42 -3.93
N GLU A 75 5.05 -7.40 -4.68
CA GLU A 75 4.59 -7.66 -6.05
C GLU A 75 3.42 -8.63 -6.12
N CYS A 76 3.44 -9.68 -5.29
CA CYS A 76 2.41 -10.73 -5.32
C CYS A 76 1.28 -10.47 -4.33
N GLU A 77 1.55 -9.76 -3.23
CA GLU A 77 0.59 -9.38 -2.18
C GLU A 77 -0.15 -10.57 -1.52
N ILE A 78 0.45 -11.77 -1.60
CA ILE A 78 -0.16 -13.04 -1.13
C ILE A 78 -0.46 -12.98 0.37
N ILE A 79 0.47 -12.42 1.16
CA ILE A 79 0.35 -12.40 2.62
C ILE A 79 -0.75 -11.44 3.06
N VAL A 80 -0.79 -10.23 2.50
CA VAL A 80 -1.83 -9.27 2.86
C VAL A 80 -3.21 -9.75 2.42
N GLU A 81 -3.33 -10.39 1.25
CA GLU A 81 -4.58 -11.02 0.81
C GLU A 81 -5.04 -12.09 1.80
N LYS A 82 -4.14 -12.94 2.29
CA LYS A 82 -4.46 -13.92 3.35
C LYS A 82 -4.91 -13.25 4.63
N LEU A 83 -4.25 -12.19 5.04
CA LEU A 83 -4.60 -11.42 6.24
C LEU A 83 -6.00 -10.83 6.18
N THR A 84 -6.55 -10.52 4.99
CA THR A 84 -7.93 -10.01 4.87
C THR A 84 -8.99 -11.00 5.40
N LEU A 85 -8.63 -12.28 5.50
CA LEU A 85 -9.49 -13.34 6.07
C LEU A 85 -9.35 -13.47 7.60
N HIS A 86 -8.42 -12.75 8.22
CA HIS A 86 -8.05 -12.84 9.63
C HIS A 86 -8.06 -11.45 10.27
N LYS A 87 -9.24 -10.95 10.61
CA LYS A 87 -9.48 -9.59 11.12
C LYS A 87 -8.48 -9.11 12.17
N GLU A 88 -8.30 -9.91 13.23
CA GLU A 88 -7.45 -9.53 14.37
C GLU A 88 -5.98 -9.39 13.96
N TRP A 89 -5.50 -10.24 13.07
CA TRP A 89 -4.18 -10.15 12.50
C TRP A 89 -4.03 -8.94 11.58
N TYR A 90 -5.01 -8.73 10.69
CA TYR A 90 -5.00 -7.61 9.77
C TYR A 90 -4.93 -6.29 10.53
N GLU A 91 -5.85 -6.07 11.48
CA GLU A 91 -5.90 -4.83 12.26
C GLU A 91 -4.64 -4.60 13.11
N LEU A 92 -4.08 -5.67 13.70
CA LEU A 92 -2.85 -5.57 14.46
C LEU A 92 -1.69 -5.11 13.59
N LEU A 93 -1.43 -5.83 12.48
CA LEU A 93 -0.32 -5.56 11.59
C LEU A 93 -0.50 -4.23 10.85
N ALA A 94 -1.71 -3.89 10.42
CA ALA A 94 -2.05 -2.60 9.85
C ALA A 94 -1.70 -1.43 10.80
N LYS A 95 -2.07 -1.53 12.08
CA LYS A 95 -1.72 -0.52 13.09
C LYS A 95 -0.22 -0.46 13.38
N LYS A 96 0.46 -1.61 13.37
CA LYS A 96 1.90 -1.70 13.60
C LYS A 96 2.74 -1.26 12.40
N SER A 97 2.15 -1.25 11.20
CA SER A 97 2.82 -0.74 10.00
C SER A 97 2.97 0.78 10.00
N PHE A 98 2.08 1.52 10.70
CA PHE A 98 2.18 2.98 10.78
C PHE A 98 3.52 3.44 11.37
N GLY A 99 4.29 4.17 10.55
CA GLY A 99 5.59 4.69 10.96
C GLY A 99 6.66 3.60 11.20
N SER A 100 6.39 2.37 10.78
CA SER A 100 7.41 1.32 10.76
C SER A 100 8.42 1.57 9.64
N LYS A 101 9.55 0.87 9.71
CA LYS A 101 10.53 0.89 8.61
C LYS A 101 10.03 0.15 7.35
N TYR A 102 8.94 -0.59 7.44
CA TYR A 102 8.40 -1.42 6.37
C TYR A 102 7.32 -0.69 5.58
N VAL A 103 7.71 0.30 4.79
CA VAL A 103 6.79 1.15 3.99
C VAL A 103 5.95 0.32 3.01
N ASN A 104 6.57 -0.72 2.43
CA ASN A 104 5.88 -1.60 1.49
C ASN A 104 4.79 -2.45 2.15
N ALA A 105 4.85 -2.68 3.46
CA ALA A 105 3.75 -3.29 4.20
C ALA A 105 2.60 -2.29 4.41
N GLU A 106 2.92 -1.03 4.76
CA GLU A 106 1.93 -0.01 5.06
C GLU A 106 0.98 0.24 3.88
N TRP A 107 1.50 0.42 2.67
CA TRP A 107 0.64 0.68 1.51
C TRP A 107 -0.21 -0.54 1.11
N GLN A 108 0.27 -1.77 1.33
CA GLN A 108 -0.52 -2.97 1.07
C GLN A 108 -1.74 -3.03 2.00
N PHE A 109 -1.56 -2.74 3.30
CA PHE A 109 -2.70 -2.63 4.22
C PHE A 109 -3.68 -1.51 3.82
N ALA A 110 -3.17 -0.37 3.35
CA ALA A 110 -4.03 0.70 2.85
C ALA A 110 -4.87 0.26 1.63
N LYS A 111 -4.26 -0.48 0.70
CA LYS A 111 -4.90 -0.96 -0.53
C LYS A 111 -5.98 -2.02 -0.25
N HIS A 112 -5.65 -3.00 0.58
CA HIS A 112 -6.50 -4.18 0.83
C HIS A 112 -7.52 -4.00 1.97
N LEU A 113 -7.59 -2.84 2.63
CA LEU A 113 -8.52 -2.63 3.75
C LEU A 113 -9.98 -2.90 3.35
N GLY A 114 -10.37 -2.57 2.12
CA GLY A 114 -11.73 -2.81 1.61
C GLY A 114 -12.09 -4.28 1.45
N GLU A 115 -11.11 -5.17 1.39
CA GLU A 115 -11.30 -6.61 1.25
C GLU A 115 -11.52 -7.29 2.60
N CYS A 116 -10.98 -6.72 3.67
CA CYS A 116 -11.24 -7.18 5.05
C CYS A 116 -12.59 -6.64 5.55
N LYS A 117 -13.68 -7.35 5.23
CA LYS A 117 -15.06 -6.89 5.46
C LYS A 117 -15.39 -6.60 6.92
N GLU A 118 -14.76 -7.30 7.86
CA GLU A 118 -15.00 -7.18 9.30
C GLU A 118 -14.03 -6.21 9.98
N CYS A 119 -13.01 -5.73 9.28
CA CYS A 119 -12.02 -4.81 9.82
C CYS A 119 -12.59 -3.40 10.06
N ASP A 120 -11.97 -2.68 10.98
CA ASP A 120 -12.28 -1.27 11.20
C ASP A 120 -11.89 -0.43 10.00
N GLN A 121 -12.87 -0.14 9.15
CA GLN A 121 -12.67 0.67 7.94
C GLN A 121 -12.23 2.11 8.23
N ASN A 122 -12.28 2.58 9.49
CA ASN A 122 -11.78 3.91 9.84
C ASN A 122 -10.26 3.96 9.87
N LEU A 123 -9.56 2.83 9.84
CA LEU A 123 -8.10 2.78 9.63
C LEU A 123 -7.68 3.51 8.35
N ILE A 124 -8.57 3.63 7.37
CA ILE A 124 -8.29 4.37 6.12
C ILE A 124 -7.90 5.82 6.38
N PHE A 125 -8.45 6.46 7.43
CA PHE A 125 -8.12 7.84 7.77
C PHE A 125 -6.68 7.99 8.31
N SER A 126 -6.12 6.94 8.91
CA SER A 126 -4.72 6.93 9.32
C SER A 126 -3.78 6.74 8.13
N PHE A 127 -4.11 5.83 7.22
CA PHE A 127 -3.31 5.60 6.01
C PHE A 127 -3.29 6.82 5.07
N ILE A 128 -4.39 7.56 4.96
CA ILE A 128 -4.46 8.71 4.07
C ILE A 128 -3.58 9.89 4.55
N GLU A 129 -3.26 9.92 5.84
CA GLU A 129 -2.34 10.90 6.43
C GLU A 129 -0.88 10.44 6.44
N SER A 130 -0.58 9.25 5.91
CA SER A 130 0.79 8.73 5.83
C SER A 130 1.73 9.72 5.16
N ASP A 131 2.97 9.78 5.66
CA ASP A 131 4.03 10.58 5.05
C ASP A 131 4.54 9.98 3.74
N TYR A 132 4.31 8.70 3.53
CA TYR A 132 4.67 8.01 2.30
C TYR A 132 3.63 8.29 1.20
N GLU A 133 4.10 8.77 0.06
CA GLU A 133 3.27 9.14 -1.08
C GLU A 133 2.40 7.96 -1.52
N TYR A 134 3.02 6.81 -1.72
CA TYR A 134 2.33 5.65 -2.28
C TYR A 134 1.26 5.13 -1.32
N THR A 135 1.54 5.06 -0.01
CA THR A 135 0.54 4.67 1.00
C THR A 135 -0.66 5.61 0.99
N SER A 136 -0.43 6.92 1.08
CA SER A 136 -1.53 7.89 1.11
C SER A 136 -2.34 7.89 -0.19
N ARG A 137 -1.71 7.63 -1.32
CA ARG A 137 -2.35 7.49 -2.63
C ARG A 137 -3.20 6.23 -2.74
N MET A 138 -2.70 5.08 -2.28
CA MET A 138 -3.48 3.83 -2.22
C MET A 138 -4.67 3.98 -1.26
N ALA A 139 -4.46 4.62 -0.11
CA ALA A 139 -5.55 4.92 0.82
C ALA A 139 -6.65 5.78 0.19
N LEU A 140 -6.30 6.78 -0.61
CA LEU A 140 -7.30 7.60 -1.32
C LEU A 140 -8.13 6.78 -2.30
N ASN A 141 -7.50 5.87 -3.05
CA ASN A 141 -8.21 4.97 -3.95
C ASN A 141 -9.18 4.04 -3.21
N THR A 142 -8.73 3.45 -2.10
CA THR A 142 -9.54 2.55 -1.26
C THR A 142 -10.67 3.31 -0.55
N MET A 143 -10.42 4.56 -0.14
CA MET A 143 -11.45 5.43 0.44
C MET A 143 -12.63 5.65 -0.49
N ALA A 144 -12.41 5.71 -1.81
CA ALA A 144 -13.50 5.85 -2.77
C ALA A 144 -14.51 4.69 -2.72
N ASP A 145 -14.08 3.50 -2.33
CA ASP A 145 -14.95 2.33 -2.13
C ASP A 145 -15.57 2.29 -0.74
N LEU A 146 -14.79 2.58 0.28
CA LEU A 146 -15.20 2.43 1.68
C LEU A 146 -16.01 3.60 2.22
N LYS A 147 -15.67 4.81 1.82
CA LYS A 147 -16.20 6.08 2.34
C LYS A 147 -16.49 7.07 1.20
N PRO A 148 -17.35 6.71 0.22
CA PRO A 148 -17.58 7.55 -0.96
C PRO A 148 -18.07 8.95 -0.60
N ASP A 149 -18.80 9.11 0.50
CA ASP A 149 -19.29 10.41 0.99
C ASP A 149 -18.15 11.38 1.38
N CYS A 150 -16.99 10.85 1.79
CA CYS A 150 -15.81 11.63 2.15
C CYS A 150 -14.81 11.75 0.99
N ALA A 151 -14.83 10.83 0.04
CA ALA A 151 -13.80 10.67 -0.98
C ALA A 151 -13.64 11.92 -1.87
N GLU A 152 -14.71 12.65 -2.17
CA GLU A 152 -14.63 13.89 -2.95
C GLU A 152 -13.79 14.95 -2.24
N GLU A 153 -14.02 15.17 -0.95
CA GLU A 153 -13.29 16.14 -0.16
C GLU A 153 -11.80 15.79 -0.10
N TYR A 154 -11.47 14.53 0.16
CA TYR A 154 -10.10 14.06 0.20
C TYR A 154 -9.40 14.11 -1.16
N ALA A 155 -10.08 13.77 -2.25
CA ALA A 155 -9.52 13.90 -3.59
C ALA A 155 -9.17 15.37 -3.92
N ILE A 156 -10.05 16.31 -3.58
CA ILE A 156 -9.80 17.74 -3.74
C ILE A 156 -8.65 18.22 -2.86
N ARG A 157 -8.57 17.73 -1.63
CA ARG A 157 -7.45 18.02 -0.72
C ARG A 157 -6.13 17.51 -1.29
N PHE A 158 -6.09 16.29 -1.85
CA PHE A 158 -4.90 15.74 -2.49
C PHE A 158 -4.46 16.56 -3.70
N TRP A 159 -5.38 17.01 -4.52
CA TRP A 159 -5.08 17.89 -5.64
C TRP A 159 -4.38 19.20 -5.21
N ASN A 160 -4.78 19.77 -4.06
CA ASN A 160 -4.38 21.12 -3.64
C ASN A 160 -3.31 21.11 -2.54
N ARG A 161 -2.95 19.98 -1.94
CA ARG A 161 -2.21 19.95 -0.67
C ARG A 161 -0.77 20.46 -0.72
N GLY A 162 -0.14 20.52 -1.90
CA GLY A 162 1.21 21.04 -2.06
C GLY A 162 2.28 20.34 -1.19
N LYS A 163 2.07 19.08 -0.83
CA LYS A 163 2.98 18.31 0.03
C LYS A 163 4.32 18.03 -0.66
N TYR A 164 4.29 17.90 -1.98
CA TYR A 164 5.44 17.61 -2.82
C TYR A 164 5.78 18.79 -3.71
N PRO A 165 7.05 18.94 -4.16
CA PRO A 165 7.43 20.00 -5.09
C PRO A 165 6.55 19.98 -6.34
N GLU A 166 6.12 21.15 -6.78
CA GLU A 166 5.29 21.30 -7.97
C GLU A 166 5.99 20.67 -9.19
N GLY A 167 5.32 19.76 -9.87
CA GLY A 167 5.85 19.04 -11.04
C GLY A 167 6.77 17.87 -10.71
N SER A 168 6.94 17.51 -9.44
CA SER A 168 7.58 16.23 -9.09
C SER A 168 6.68 15.06 -9.46
N TYR A 169 7.24 13.85 -9.53
CA TYR A 169 6.47 12.63 -9.78
C TYR A 169 5.39 12.41 -8.73
N GLU A 170 5.70 12.69 -7.46
CA GLU A 170 4.78 12.53 -6.35
C GLU A 170 3.61 13.50 -6.46
N ASP A 171 3.86 14.77 -6.82
CA ASP A 171 2.81 15.77 -7.04
C ASP A 171 1.90 15.37 -8.22
N GLU A 172 2.50 14.91 -9.32
CA GLU A 172 1.76 14.45 -10.48
C GLU A 172 0.90 13.22 -10.17
N TYR A 173 1.45 12.21 -9.49
CA TYR A 173 0.72 10.99 -9.11
C TYR A 173 -0.43 11.26 -8.14
N GLN A 174 -0.25 12.20 -7.20
CA GLN A 174 -1.31 12.65 -6.30
C GLN A 174 -2.49 13.25 -7.08
N LYS A 175 -2.22 14.09 -8.07
CA LYS A 175 -3.25 14.70 -8.91
C LYS A 175 -3.93 13.68 -9.82
N ILE A 176 -3.18 12.72 -10.37
CA ILE A 176 -3.74 11.60 -11.15
C ILE A 176 -4.71 10.79 -10.28
N MET A 177 -4.32 10.43 -9.06
CA MET A 177 -5.20 9.67 -8.17
C MET A 177 -6.43 10.48 -7.78
N ALA A 178 -6.29 11.78 -7.53
CA ALA A 178 -7.44 12.65 -7.27
C ALA A 178 -8.45 12.63 -8.43
N LEU A 179 -7.99 12.71 -9.70
CA LEU A 179 -8.88 12.57 -10.87
C LEU A 179 -9.55 11.20 -10.94
N ASN A 180 -8.79 10.13 -10.73
CA ASN A 180 -9.32 8.78 -10.77
C ASN A 180 -10.43 8.59 -9.72
N VAL A 181 -10.23 9.11 -8.51
CA VAL A 181 -11.23 9.05 -7.45
C VAL A 181 -12.46 9.89 -7.78
N LEU A 182 -12.29 11.12 -8.27
CA LEU A 182 -13.43 11.96 -8.71
C LEU A 182 -14.23 11.29 -9.82
N ALA A 183 -13.56 10.60 -10.75
CA ALA A 183 -14.22 9.83 -11.81
C ALA A 183 -14.97 8.61 -11.23
N LYS A 184 -14.31 7.84 -10.36
CA LYS A 184 -14.86 6.62 -9.73
C LYS A 184 -16.14 6.90 -8.95
N ILE A 185 -16.18 7.99 -8.18
CA ILE A 185 -17.36 8.41 -7.41
C ILE A 185 -18.36 9.24 -8.24
N LYS A 186 -18.11 9.43 -9.52
CA LYS A 186 -18.94 10.24 -10.44
C LYS A 186 -19.19 11.67 -9.92
N SER A 187 -18.14 12.29 -9.39
CA SER A 187 -18.21 13.65 -8.83
C SER A 187 -18.64 14.68 -9.87
N LYS A 188 -19.54 15.59 -9.49
CA LYS A 188 -19.93 16.73 -10.33
C LYS A 188 -18.76 17.72 -10.59
N LYS A 189 -17.71 17.65 -9.77
CA LYS A 189 -16.51 18.47 -9.92
C LYS A 189 -15.48 17.88 -10.89
N LEU A 190 -15.68 16.66 -11.39
CA LEU A 190 -14.71 15.99 -12.25
C LEU A 190 -14.30 16.86 -13.44
N ASN A 191 -15.26 17.45 -14.18
CA ASN A 191 -14.96 18.28 -15.35
C ASN A 191 -14.08 19.50 -15.00
N GLU A 192 -14.33 20.15 -13.86
CA GLU A 192 -13.50 21.26 -13.39
C GLU A 192 -12.03 20.83 -13.22
N TYR A 193 -11.80 19.64 -12.63
CA TYR A 193 -10.47 19.14 -12.38
C TYR A 193 -9.79 18.56 -13.62
N LEU A 194 -10.55 18.00 -14.57
CA LEU A 194 -10.04 17.65 -15.89
C LEU A 194 -9.54 18.89 -16.66
N ASP A 195 -10.26 20.00 -16.61
CA ASP A 195 -9.83 21.23 -17.23
C ASP A 195 -8.58 21.83 -16.55
N LYS A 196 -8.50 21.76 -15.21
CA LYS A 196 -7.28 22.12 -14.47
C LYS A 196 -6.10 21.24 -14.89
N ALA A 197 -6.28 19.91 -15.03
CA ALA A 197 -5.23 18.99 -15.46
C ALA A 197 -4.67 19.34 -16.84
N ARG A 198 -5.54 19.68 -17.80
CA ARG A 198 -5.13 20.08 -19.16
C ARG A 198 -4.30 21.37 -19.18
N ASN A 199 -4.50 22.26 -18.20
CA ASN A 199 -3.75 23.51 -18.09
C ASN A 199 -2.39 23.33 -17.41
N LEU A 200 -2.15 22.23 -16.70
CA LEU A 200 -0.85 21.86 -16.15
C LEU A 200 -0.03 21.17 -17.26
N LYS A 201 1.28 21.45 -17.28
CA LYS A 201 2.18 20.84 -18.29
C LYS A 201 2.74 19.48 -17.83
N TYR A 202 1.93 18.70 -17.14
CA TYR A 202 2.32 17.39 -16.58
C TYR A 202 1.88 16.30 -17.55
N LYS A 203 2.87 15.62 -18.12
CA LYS A 203 2.63 14.64 -19.20
C LYS A 203 1.68 13.52 -18.79
N TRP A 204 1.98 12.86 -17.67
CA TRP A 204 1.21 11.70 -17.22
C TRP A 204 -0.19 12.09 -16.73
N LEU A 205 -0.32 13.27 -16.11
CA LEU A 205 -1.61 13.80 -15.68
C LEU A 205 -2.54 14.08 -16.87
N ILE A 206 -2.02 14.69 -17.94
CA ILE A 206 -2.80 14.96 -19.17
C ILE A 206 -3.23 13.64 -19.81
N GLU A 207 -2.31 12.69 -19.98
CA GLU A 207 -2.61 11.38 -20.56
C GLU A 207 -3.69 10.62 -19.74
N ASN A 208 -3.63 10.69 -18.41
CA ASN A 208 -4.65 10.07 -17.55
C ASN A 208 -6.00 10.82 -17.63
N ALA A 209 -5.99 12.15 -17.67
CA ALA A 209 -7.21 12.94 -17.84
C ALA A 209 -7.94 12.58 -19.16
N GLU A 210 -7.19 12.41 -20.26
CA GLU A 210 -7.76 11.99 -21.55
C GLU A 210 -8.32 10.57 -21.51
N LYS A 211 -7.64 9.62 -20.85
CA LYS A 211 -8.17 8.26 -20.64
C LYS A 211 -9.48 8.25 -19.84
N ILE A 212 -9.57 9.09 -18.80
CA ILE A 212 -10.82 9.24 -18.03
C ILE A 212 -11.94 9.73 -18.92
N VAL A 213 -11.71 10.77 -19.73
CA VAL A 213 -12.74 11.30 -20.66
C VAL A 213 -13.23 10.22 -21.61
N GLN A 214 -12.32 9.48 -22.24
CA GLN A 214 -12.67 8.39 -23.17
C GLN A 214 -13.46 7.25 -22.48
N SER A 215 -13.30 7.06 -21.19
CA SER A 215 -14.01 6.01 -20.44
C SER A 215 -15.44 6.38 -20.03
N ILE A 216 -15.78 7.66 -20.08
CA ILE A 216 -17.11 8.19 -19.68
C ILE A 216 -18.00 8.49 -20.90
N GLU A 217 -17.42 8.63 -22.10
CA GLU A 217 -18.15 8.76 -23.39
C GLU A 217 -18.69 7.39 -23.85
#